data_fb87573ead5a8ca18f5916df552ababf
#
_entry.id   fb87573ead5a8ca18f5916df552ababf
#
_cell.length_a   1.000
_cell.length_b   1.000
_cell.length_c   1.000
_cell.angle_alpha   90.00
_cell.angle_beta   90.00
_cell.angle_gamma   90.00
#
_symmetry.space_group_name_H-M   'P 1'
#
loop_
_entity.id
_entity.type
_entity.pdbx_description
1 polymer ?
#
loop_
_entity_poly.entity_id
_entity_poly.type
_entity_poly.pdbx_seq_one_letter_code
_entity_poly.pdbx_strand_id
1 'polypeptide(L)'
;MKSHYNIWIAESYSCQNDIIQLLKRSNLSAHLTIFCSHSKQRPELKLCADYFFQQPPVEHSAEWLLEQCKKHAIQLLFCGKHSQFIEKFREEFARHDIQLVTGATGIAQHENMNNKFLFGEICEALNLPNIPAAKVDHVVGLKQAIDDYQKKYSHICAKPVYGVYGSGFVQLRNEVSYFKQFQLNTQCNTQQFIEAYAQLDQPIEYLIMPFLTGQECSVDIACSHGQILALVTRVKFKFYQQCYIEHPCHEICKILVQHFQCDGLINIQFKQDDLGVWHILEINPRPAGGFAYTQHTGINLIAELMAEKLQLALSLSKEEQKIYAILAECKEIEIDKLVSLSAMPSGKIA
;
A
#
# COMPACT_ATOMS: atom_id res chain seq x y z
N MET A 1 6.18 29.53 14.50
CA MET A 1 5.60 28.24 14.02
C MET A 1 4.11 28.29 14.25
N LYS A 2 3.31 27.76 13.30
CA LYS A 2 1.87 27.62 13.47
C LYS A 2 1.62 26.64 14.63
N SER A 3 0.70 26.94 15.52
CA SER A 3 0.41 26.06 16.67
C SER A 3 -0.60 24.98 16.35
N HIS A 4 -1.30 25.08 15.20
CA HIS A 4 -2.36 24.17 14.80
C HIS A 4 -2.46 24.05 13.28
N TYR A 5 -2.74 22.84 12.78
CA TYR A 5 -2.80 22.52 11.36
C TYR A 5 -4.09 21.78 11.01
N ASN A 6 -4.70 22.13 9.88
CA ASN A 6 -5.77 21.38 9.28
C ASN A 6 -5.16 20.41 8.26
N ILE A 7 -5.36 19.12 8.43
CA ILE A 7 -4.88 18.10 7.52
C ILE A 7 -6.05 17.32 6.93
N TRP A 8 -5.89 16.85 5.69
CA TRP A 8 -6.91 16.04 5.03
C TRP A 8 -6.38 14.66 4.71
N ILE A 9 -7.05 13.63 5.22
CA ILE A 9 -6.79 12.22 4.90
C ILE A 9 -7.83 11.80 3.85
N ALA A 10 -7.45 11.83 2.59
CA ALA A 10 -8.30 11.41 1.49
C ALA A 10 -8.47 9.88 1.46
N GLU A 11 -9.36 9.41 0.60
CA GLU A 11 -9.66 7.99 0.44
C GLU A 11 -8.38 7.15 0.42
N SER A 12 -8.32 6.19 1.32
CA SER A 12 -7.29 5.17 1.36
C SER A 12 -7.96 3.79 1.25
N TYR A 13 -7.15 2.75 1.08
CA TYR A 13 -7.67 1.39 1.09
C TYR A 13 -8.22 1.02 2.48
N SER A 14 -7.96 -0.18 2.99
CA SER A 14 -8.49 -0.65 4.28
C SER A 14 -7.98 0.12 5.51
N CYS A 15 -6.86 0.82 5.40
CA CYS A 15 -6.12 1.40 6.52
C CYS A 15 -6.48 2.87 6.87
N GLN A 16 -7.46 3.49 6.22
CA GLN A 16 -7.78 4.91 6.46
C GLN A 16 -8.19 5.20 7.91
N ASN A 17 -9.02 4.34 8.47
CA ASN A 17 -9.41 4.45 9.89
C ASN A 17 -8.18 4.36 10.82
N ASP A 18 -7.27 3.43 10.53
CA ASP A 18 -6.07 3.23 11.34
C ASP A 18 -5.13 4.44 11.29
N ILE A 19 -4.96 5.05 10.10
CA ILE A 19 -4.18 6.29 9.92
C ILE A 19 -4.71 7.38 10.85
N ILE A 20 -6.02 7.62 10.84
CA ILE A 20 -6.66 8.66 11.66
C ILE A 20 -6.53 8.34 13.15
N GLN A 21 -6.79 7.09 13.53
CA GLN A 21 -6.69 6.64 14.92
C GLN A 21 -5.26 6.77 15.48
N LEU A 22 -4.24 6.42 14.70
CA LEU A 22 -2.85 6.55 15.10
C LEU A 22 -2.42 8.00 15.30
N LEU A 23 -2.91 8.92 14.46
CA LEU A 23 -2.69 10.36 14.65
C LEU A 23 -3.39 10.88 15.91
N LYS A 24 -4.64 10.47 16.13
CA LYS A 24 -5.42 10.87 17.33
C LYS A 24 -4.79 10.37 18.64
N ARG A 25 -4.08 9.25 18.61
CA ARG A 25 -3.38 8.70 19.78
C ARG A 25 -1.97 9.27 19.97
N SER A 26 -1.44 9.99 19.01
CA SER A 26 -0.12 10.61 19.11
C SER A 26 -0.17 11.95 19.85
N ASN A 27 0.97 12.43 20.33
CA ASN A 27 1.08 13.78 20.93
C ASN A 27 0.81 14.90 19.91
N LEU A 28 0.83 14.59 18.59
CA LEU A 28 0.48 15.55 17.54
C LEU A 28 -1.01 15.89 17.53
N SER A 29 -1.87 15.06 18.13
CA SER A 29 -3.33 15.24 18.14
C SER A 29 -3.78 16.63 18.60
N ALA A 30 -3.09 17.22 19.59
CA ALA A 30 -3.39 18.57 20.09
C ALA A 30 -3.13 19.69 19.05
N HIS A 31 -2.33 19.39 18.02
CA HIS A 31 -1.94 20.33 16.97
C HIS A 31 -2.67 20.10 15.64
N LEU A 32 -3.58 19.12 15.57
CA LEU A 32 -4.21 18.69 14.32
C LEU A 32 -5.73 18.77 14.39
N THR A 33 -6.34 19.33 13.34
CA THR A 33 -7.74 19.06 12.98
C THR A 33 -7.73 18.13 11.77
N ILE A 34 -8.35 16.95 11.90
CA ILE A 34 -8.33 15.91 10.89
C ILE A 34 -9.62 15.91 10.07
N PHE A 35 -9.50 16.30 8.82
CA PHE A 35 -10.54 16.16 7.81
C PHE A 35 -10.34 14.82 7.09
N CYS A 36 -11.43 14.15 6.73
CA CYS A 36 -11.31 12.96 5.90
C CYS A 36 -12.45 12.87 4.87
N SER A 37 -12.20 12.13 3.79
CA SER A 37 -13.20 11.86 2.77
C SER A 37 -13.07 10.45 2.21
N HIS A 38 -14.19 9.91 1.70
CA HIS A 38 -14.21 8.62 1.03
C HIS A 38 -15.31 8.59 -0.03
N SER A 39 -15.07 7.94 -1.19
CA SER A 39 -16.05 7.80 -2.28
C SER A 39 -17.21 6.84 -1.95
N LYS A 40 -16.99 5.90 -1.04
CA LYS A 40 -18.02 4.97 -0.55
C LYS A 40 -18.52 5.40 0.83
N GLN A 41 -19.71 4.95 1.19
CA GLN A 41 -20.24 5.11 2.54
C GLN A 41 -19.34 4.38 3.54
N ARG A 42 -18.71 5.14 4.43
CA ARG A 42 -17.78 4.68 5.47
C ARG A 42 -18.12 5.36 6.79
N PRO A 43 -19.28 4.99 7.40
CA PRO A 43 -19.76 5.67 8.61
C PRO A 43 -18.80 5.56 9.79
N GLU A 44 -17.98 4.51 9.85
CA GLU A 44 -16.98 4.33 10.89
C GLU A 44 -15.87 5.40 10.87
N LEU A 45 -15.61 6.05 9.73
CA LEU A 45 -14.66 7.17 9.68
C LEU A 45 -15.18 8.40 10.43
N LYS A 46 -16.51 8.53 10.56
CA LYS A 46 -17.14 9.57 11.39
C LYS A 46 -16.91 9.37 12.90
N LEU A 47 -16.42 8.22 13.33
CA LEU A 47 -16.05 7.95 14.72
C LEU A 47 -14.65 8.43 15.09
N CYS A 48 -13.82 8.73 14.13
CA CYS A 48 -12.40 9.01 14.38
C CYS A 48 -11.93 10.37 13.86
N ALA A 49 -12.46 10.88 12.74
CA ALA A 49 -12.08 12.17 12.19
C ALA A 49 -12.85 13.33 12.88
N ASP A 50 -12.36 14.56 12.74
CA ASP A 50 -13.08 15.75 13.20
C ASP A 50 -14.14 16.21 12.18
N TYR A 51 -13.84 15.94 10.87
CA TYR A 51 -14.75 16.26 9.76
C TYR A 51 -14.72 15.10 8.75
N PHE A 52 -15.91 14.70 8.29
CA PHE A 52 -16.06 13.69 7.24
C PHE A 52 -16.83 14.24 6.05
N PHE A 53 -16.38 13.93 4.84
CA PHE A 53 -17.02 14.33 3.59
C PHE A 53 -17.17 13.15 2.63
N GLN A 54 -18.29 13.12 1.91
CA GLN A 54 -18.46 12.21 0.78
C GLN A 54 -17.65 12.73 -0.40
N GLN A 55 -16.64 11.96 -0.82
CA GLN A 55 -15.80 12.28 -1.98
C GLN A 55 -16.49 11.84 -3.27
N PRO A 56 -16.38 12.59 -4.37
CA PRO A 56 -16.86 12.16 -5.67
C PRO A 56 -16.02 10.96 -6.22
N PRO A 57 -16.47 10.32 -7.31
CA PRO A 57 -15.67 9.33 -8.04
C PRO A 57 -14.29 9.88 -8.42
N VAL A 58 -13.34 8.95 -8.69
CA VAL A 58 -11.92 9.28 -8.88
C VAL A 58 -11.67 10.34 -9.99
N GLU A 59 -12.46 10.30 -11.03
CA GLU A 59 -12.36 11.19 -12.20
C GLU A 59 -12.52 12.67 -11.84
N HIS A 60 -13.25 12.97 -10.77
CA HIS A 60 -13.53 14.33 -10.27
C HIS A 60 -12.92 14.59 -8.89
N SER A 61 -12.15 13.63 -8.37
CA SER A 61 -11.68 13.70 -6.98
C SER A 61 -10.59 14.76 -6.76
N ALA A 62 -9.71 14.97 -7.74
CA ALA A 62 -8.56 15.87 -7.57
C ALA A 62 -9.00 17.34 -7.49
N GLU A 63 -9.83 17.78 -8.44
CA GLU A 63 -10.37 19.15 -8.44
C GLU A 63 -11.23 19.40 -7.20
N TRP A 64 -12.09 18.44 -6.87
CA TRP A 64 -12.93 18.52 -5.67
C TRP A 64 -12.08 18.62 -4.38
N LEU A 65 -11.04 17.79 -4.25
CA LEU A 65 -10.11 17.86 -3.10
C LEU A 65 -9.41 19.20 -3.03
N LEU A 66 -8.95 19.74 -4.16
CA LEU A 66 -8.33 21.07 -4.20
C LEU A 66 -9.28 22.15 -3.70
N GLU A 67 -10.53 22.17 -4.18
CA GLU A 67 -11.55 23.11 -3.73
C GLU A 67 -11.83 22.98 -2.23
N GLN A 68 -11.99 21.75 -1.73
CA GLN A 68 -12.23 21.53 -0.31
C GLN A 68 -11.01 21.92 0.53
N CYS A 69 -9.81 21.62 0.09
CA CYS A 69 -8.59 22.01 0.79
C CYS A 69 -8.47 23.55 0.90
N LYS A 70 -8.79 24.28 -0.16
CA LYS A 70 -8.84 25.76 -0.13
C LYS A 70 -9.92 26.25 0.84
N LYS A 71 -11.14 25.72 0.73
CA LYS A 71 -12.29 26.11 1.56
C LYS A 71 -12.03 25.93 3.05
N HIS A 72 -11.35 24.86 3.42
CA HIS A 72 -11.08 24.49 4.81
C HIS A 72 -9.67 24.83 5.29
N ALA A 73 -8.92 25.64 4.51
CA ALA A 73 -7.57 26.06 4.82
C ALA A 73 -6.66 24.88 5.21
N ILE A 74 -6.68 23.81 4.42
CA ILE A 74 -5.87 22.61 4.62
C ILE A 74 -4.40 22.91 4.28
N GLN A 75 -3.47 22.48 5.14
CA GLN A 75 -2.04 22.65 4.91
C GLN A 75 -1.40 21.37 4.34
N LEU A 76 -2.00 20.20 4.59
CA LEU A 76 -1.47 18.93 4.10
C LEU A 76 -2.61 18.02 3.66
N LEU A 77 -2.50 17.49 2.44
CA LEU A 77 -3.38 16.45 1.88
C LEU A 77 -2.62 15.13 1.77
N PHE A 78 -3.06 14.11 2.48
CA PHE A 78 -2.55 12.74 2.39
C PHE A 78 -3.47 11.88 1.54
N CYS A 79 -2.92 11.22 0.51
CA CYS A 79 -3.63 10.37 -0.43
C CYS A 79 -3.09 8.94 -0.39
N GLY A 80 -3.94 7.98 -0.05
CA GLY A 80 -3.56 6.56 -0.05
C GLY A 80 -4.01 5.81 -1.30
N LYS A 81 -5.25 6.04 -1.73
CA LYS A 81 -5.83 5.42 -2.91
C LYS A 81 -5.89 6.42 -4.07
N HIS A 82 -5.69 5.95 -5.29
CA HIS A 82 -5.65 6.80 -6.48
C HIS A 82 -4.58 7.90 -6.44
N SER A 83 -3.56 7.74 -5.61
CA SER A 83 -2.50 8.73 -5.38
C SER A 83 -1.81 9.16 -6.69
N GLN A 84 -1.58 8.24 -7.63
CA GLN A 84 -1.02 8.54 -8.95
C GLN A 84 -1.91 9.50 -9.77
N PHE A 85 -3.23 9.39 -9.64
CA PHE A 85 -4.15 10.30 -10.33
C PHE A 85 -4.09 11.70 -9.72
N ILE A 86 -4.07 11.81 -8.38
CA ILE A 86 -4.02 13.08 -7.66
C ILE A 86 -2.64 13.75 -7.83
N GLU A 87 -1.58 12.95 -7.96
CA GLU A 87 -0.21 13.42 -8.20
C GLU A 87 -0.10 14.34 -9.44
N LYS A 88 -0.94 14.15 -10.45
CA LYS A 88 -1.00 15.02 -11.65
C LYS A 88 -1.29 16.49 -11.33
N PHE A 89 -1.88 16.74 -10.17
CA PHE A 89 -2.27 18.07 -9.71
C PHE A 89 -1.30 18.65 -8.66
N ARG A 90 -0.14 18.02 -8.43
CA ARG A 90 0.83 18.44 -7.39
C ARG A 90 1.17 19.94 -7.46
N GLU A 91 1.48 20.44 -8.65
CA GLU A 91 1.81 21.86 -8.82
C GLU A 91 0.63 22.78 -8.47
N GLU A 92 -0.59 22.35 -8.77
CA GLU A 92 -1.79 23.12 -8.46
C GLU A 92 -2.03 23.18 -6.95
N PHE A 93 -1.86 22.07 -6.22
CA PHE A 93 -1.89 22.08 -4.76
C PHE A 93 -0.78 22.99 -4.18
N ALA A 94 0.44 22.92 -4.72
CA ALA A 94 1.56 23.72 -4.26
C ALA A 94 1.34 25.24 -4.45
N ARG A 95 0.68 25.68 -5.55
CA ARG A 95 0.29 27.09 -5.75
C ARG A 95 -0.64 27.65 -4.68
N HIS A 96 -1.28 26.78 -3.92
CA HIS A 96 -2.17 27.13 -2.82
C HIS A 96 -1.59 26.79 -1.44
N ASP A 97 -0.27 26.61 -1.34
CA ASP A 97 0.44 26.27 -0.11
C ASP A 97 -0.06 24.96 0.55
N ILE A 98 -0.57 24.02 -0.25
CA ILE A 98 -1.04 22.71 0.22
C ILE A 98 0.05 21.67 -0.07
N GLN A 99 0.62 21.07 0.98
CA GLN A 99 1.54 19.96 0.83
C GLN A 99 0.79 18.70 0.42
N LEU A 100 1.18 18.11 -0.73
CA LEU A 100 0.59 16.88 -1.24
C LEU A 100 1.49 15.68 -0.93
N VAL A 101 0.94 14.68 -0.26
CA VAL A 101 1.62 13.41 0.10
C VAL A 101 0.93 12.25 -0.60
N THR A 102 1.61 11.59 -1.53
CA THR A 102 1.06 10.56 -2.43
C THR A 102 1.86 9.25 -2.44
N GLY A 103 2.92 9.14 -1.63
CA GLY A 103 3.82 7.98 -1.57
C GLY A 103 5.07 8.12 -2.43
N ALA A 104 5.02 8.90 -3.51
CA ALA A 104 6.17 9.27 -4.32
C ALA A 104 5.92 10.61 -5.01
N THR A 105 6.98 11.26 -5.46
CA THR A 105 6.89 12.53 -6.19
C THR A 105 7.05 12.28 -7.69
N GLY A 106 6.04 12.70 -8.47
CA GLY A 106 6.02 12.60 -9.91
C GLY A 106 5.33 11.34 -10.46
N ILE A 107 4.60 11.53 -11.56
CA ILE A 107 3.78 10.48 -12.20
C ILE A 107 4.65 9.30 -12.67
N ALA A 108 5.84 9.61 -13.21
CA ALA A 108 6.76 8.58 -13.69
C ALA A 108 7.21 7.63 -12.57
N GLN A 109 7.44 8.15 -11.36
CA GLN A 109 7.80 7.32 -10.21
C GLN A 109 6.64 6.42 -9.78
N HIS A 110 5.42 6.95 -9.77
CA HIS A 110 4.24 6.13 -9.52
C HIS A 110 4.08 5.02 -10.55
N GLU A 111 4.29 5.30 -11.84
CA GLU A 111 4.23 4.31 -12.90
C GLU A 111 5.29 3.22 -12.71
N ASN A 112 6.53 3.62 -12.49
CA ASN A 112 7.64 2.69 -12.29
C ASN A 112 7.42 1.76 -11.05
N MET A 113 6.75 2.25 -10.01
CA MET A 113 6.42 1.47 -8.83
C MET A 113 5.20 0.56 -9.03
N ASN A 114 4.17 1.03 -9.74
CA ASN A 114 2.91 0.30 -9.93
C ASN A 114 3.01 -0.76 -11.05
N ASN A 115 3.84 -0.53 -12.06
CA ASN A 115 4.12 -1.48 -13.13
C ASN A 115 5.17 -2.48 -12.67
N LYS A 116 4.73 -3.68 -12.30
CA LYS A 116 5.60 -4.71 -11.72
C LYS A 116 6.73 -5.18 -12.65
N PHE A 117 6.54 -5.05 -13.96
CA PHE A 117 7.59 -5.37 -14.92
C PHE A 117 8.69 -4.31 -14.91
N LEU A 118 8.33 -3.03 -15.08
CA LEU A 118 9.29 -1.92 -15.02
C LEU A 118 10.01 -1.87 -13.66
N PHE A 119 9.29 -2.09 -12.58
CA PHE A 119 9.88 -2.19 -11.25
C PHE A 119 10.93 -3.30 -11.17
N GLY A 120 10.65 -4.47 -11.73
CA GLY A 120 11.60 -5.58 -11.80
C GLY A 120 12.86 -5.21 -12.59
N GLU A 121 12.73 -4.58 -13.77
CA GLU A 121 13.87 -4.11 -14.57
C GLU A 121 14.71 -3.07 -13.80
N ILE A 122 14.09 -2.17 -13.07
CA ILE A 122 14.79 -1.19 -12.23
C ILE A 122 15.56 -1.91 -11.11
N CYS A 123 14.94 -2.88 -10.43
CA CYS A 123 15.62 -3.66 -9.38
C CYS A 123 16.85 -4.40 -9.95
N GLU A 124 16.75 -4.98 -11.15
CA GLU A 124 17.86 -5.64 -11.83
C GLU A 124 18.97 -4.65 -12.15
N ALA A 125 18.63 -3.49 -12.71
CA ALA A 125 19.61 -2.44 -13.01
C ALA A 125 20.34 -1.91 -11.76
N LEU A 126 19.67 -1.95 -10.60
CA LEU A 126 20.24 -1.59 -9.30
C LEU A 126 20.99 -2.76 -8.62
N ASN A 127 21.10 -3.91 -9.28
CA ASN A 127 21.68 -5.14 -8.73
C ASN A 127 21.02 -5.59 -7.41
N LEU A 128 19.72 -5.38 -7.27
CA LEU A 128 18.95 -5.80 -6.11
C LEU A 128 18.38 -7.22 -6.30
N PRO A 129 18.15 -7.98 -5.22
CA PRO A 129 17.58 -9.32 -5.30
C PRO A 129 16.16 -9.26 -5.87
N ASN A 130 16.02 -9.52 -7.15
CA ASN A 130 14.78 -9.51 -7.90
C ASN A 130 14.37 -10.92 -8.29
N ILE A 131 13.10 -11.11 -8.61
CA ILE A 131 12.56 -12.37 -9.13
C ILE A 131 12.50 -12.25 -10.66
N PRO A 132 13.18 -13.13 -11.41
CA PRO A 132 13.13 -13.09 -12.87
C PRO A 132 11.70 -13.32 -13.36
N ALA A 133 11.24 -12.51 -14.31
CA ALA A 133 9.90 -12.59 -14.85
C ALA A 133 9.85 -12.40 -16.36
N ALA A 134 9.02 -13.16 -17.05
CA ALA A 134 8.70 -12.94 -18.45
C ALA A 134 7.37 -12.20 -18.55
N LYS A 135 7.37 -11.02 -19.19
CA LYS A 135 6.13 -10.28 -19.50
C LYS A 135 5.48 -10.88 -20.75
N VAL A 136 4.18 -11.12 -20.69
CA VAL A 136 3.36 -11.67 -21.75
C VAL A 136 2.09 -10.84 -21.93
N ASP A 137 1.67 -10.64 -23.17
CA ASP A 137 0.50 -9.86 -23.59
C ASP A 137 -0.34 -10.57 -24.65
N HIS A 138 0.02 -11.80 -25.01
CA HIS A 138 -0.70 -12.63 -25.97
C HIS A 138 -0.50 -14.12 -25.71
N VAL A 139 -1.43 -14.96 -26.17
CA VAL A 139 -1.48 -16.39 -25.84
C VAL A 139 -0.27 -17.20 -26.29
N VAL A 140 0.34 -16.85 -27.43
CA VAL A 140 1.55 -17.56 -27.91
C VAL A 140 2.73 -17.29 -26.99
N GLY A 141 2.96 -16.02 -26.63
CA GLY A 141 3.99 -15.64 -25.68
C GLY A 141 3.75 -16.24 -24.29
N LEU A 142 2.48 -16.31 -23.85
CA LEU A 142 2.11 -16.95 -22.59
C LEU A 142 2.51 -18.44 -22.56
N LYS A 143 2.18 -19.21 -23.61
CA LYS A 143 2.55 -20.62 -23.71
C LYS A 143 4.07 -20.80 -23.68
N GLN A 144 4.79 -20.03 -24.48
CA GLN A 144 6.25 -20.09 -24.53
C GLN A 144 6.89 -19.78 -23.17
N ALA A 145 6.44 -18.71 -22.51
CA ALA A 145 6.95 -18.34 -21.20
C ALA A 145 6.68 -19.41 -20.13
N ILE A 146 5.49 -20.00 -20.13
CA ILE A 146 5.15 -21.11 -19.23
C ILE A 146 6.07 -22.30 -19.47
N ASP A 147 6.23 -22.74 -20.72
CA ASP A 147 7.08 -23.87 -21.06
C ASP A 147 8.54 -23.64 -20.66
N ASP A 148 9.07 -22.44 -20.88
CA ASP A 148 10.45 -22.11 -20.56
C ASP A 148 10.70 -22.01 -19.05
N TYR A 149 9.72 -21.48 -18.31
CA TYR A 149 9.83 -21.37 -16.85
C TYR A 149 9.61 -22.71 -16.15
N GLN A 150 8.72 -23.58 -16.65
CA GLN A 150 8.53 -24.94 -16.11
C GLN A 150 9.76 -25.83 -16.30
N LYS A 151 10.59 -25.59 -17.31
CA LYS A 151 11.89 -26.29 -17.49
C LYS A 151 12.94 -25.88 -16.46
N LYS A 152 12.85 -24.66 -15.92
CA LYS A 152 13.85 -24.07 -15.02
C LYS A 152 13.44 -24.13 -13.55
N TYR A 153 12.14 -24.07 -13.26
CA TYR A 153 11.62 -23.92 -11.92
C TYR A 153 10.53 -24.96 -11.62
N SER A 154 10.59 -25.58 -10.46
CA SER A 154 9.61 -26.59 -10.00
C SER A 154 8.22 -26.01 -9.77
N HIS A 155 8.14 -24.72 -9.43
CA HIS A 155 6.89 -24.00 -9.19
C HIS A 155 6.91 -22.65 -9.88
N ILE A 156 5.85 -22.35 -10.64
CA ILE A 156 5.68 -21.08 -11.33
C ILE A 156 4.34 -20.43 -10.98
N CYS A 157 4.24 -19.14 -11.19
CA CYS A 157 3.01 -18.38 -11.01
C CYS A 157 2.82 -17.35 -12.13
N ALA A 158 1.57 -16.94 -12.27
CA ALA A 158 1.17 -15.83 -13.12
C ALA A 158 0.70 -14.67 -12.25
N LYS A 159 1.17 -13.46 -12.52
CA LYS A 159 0.82 -12.24 -11.80
C LYS A 159 0.54 -11.12 -12.80
N PRO A 160 -0.61 -10.40 -12.74
CA PRO A 160 -0.84 -9.25 -13.61
C PRO A 160 0.23 -8.18 -13.40
N VAL A 161 0.64 -7.50 -14.48
CA VAL A 161 1.59 -6.38 -14.41
C VAL A 161 1.05 -5.29 -13.50
N TYR A 162 -0.22 -4.95 -13.63
CA TYR A 162 -0.93 -4.03 -12.74
C TYR A 162 -1.93 -4.78 -11.85
N GLY A 163 -2.09 -4.34 -10.63
CA GLY A 163 -3.06 -4.89 -9.69
C GLY A 163 -2.67 -4.70 -8.24
N VAL A 164 -3.66 -4.79 -7.35
CA VAL A 164 -3.51 -4.62 -5.90
C VAL A 164 -4.10 -5.83 -5.18
N TYR A 165 -3.66 -6.09 -3.95
CA TYR A 165 -4.17 -7.18 -3.09
C TYR A 165 -4.06 -8.59 -3.68
N GLY A 166 -3.06 -8.82 -4.54
CA GLY A 166 -2.89 -10.13 -5.17
C GLY A 166 -3.99 -10.48 -6.20
N SER A 167 -4.81 -9.51 -6.62
CA SER A 167 -5.84 -9.74 -7.64
C SER A 167 -5.22 -10.30 -8.91
N GLY A 168 -5.76 -11.42 -9.40
CA GLY A 168 -5.30 -12.09 -10.61
C GLY A 168 -4.00 -12.91 -10.44
N PHE A 169 -3.41 -12.96 -9.22
CA PHE A 169 -2.29 -13.83 -8.93
C PHE A 169 -2.73 -15.28 -8.81
N VAL A 170 -2.05 -16.19 -9.50
CA VAL A 170 -2.28 -17.63 -9.40
C VAL A 170 -0.99 -18.44 -9.53
N GLN A 171 -0.85 -19.51 -8.76
CA GLN A 171 0.13 -20.56 -9.00
C GLN A 171 -0.36 -21.45 -10.15
N LEU A 172 0.48 -21.69 -11.13
CA LEU A 172 0.17 -22.56 -12.25
C LEU A 172 0.61 -24.00 -11.92
N ARG A 173 -0.35 -24.91 -11.88
CA ARG A 173 -0.16 -26.30 -11.45
C ARG A 173 -0.84 -27.26 -12.43
N ASN A 174 -0.08 -28.20 -12.99
CA ASN A 174 -0.64 -29.14 -13.97
C ASN A 174 -1.59 -30.19 -13.33
N GLU A 175 -1.35 -30.52 -12.06
CA GLU A 175 -2.08 -31.55 -11.31
C GLU A 175 -3.36 -31.03 -10.60
N VAL A 176 -3.62 -29.72 -10.60
CA VAL A 176 -4.82 -29.16 -9.96
C VAL A 176 -6.04 -29.41 -10.83
N SER A 177 -7.03 -30.12 -10.31
CA SER A 177 -8.31 -30.30 -11.00
C SER A 177 -9.18 -29.04 -10.91
N TYR A 178 -10.10 -28.88 -11.87
CA TYR A 178 -11.04 -27.76 -11.94
C TYR A 178 -11.76 -27.50 -10.61
N PHE A 179 -12.26 -28.54 -9.94
CA PHE A 179 -12.97 -28.38 -8.67
C PHE A 179 -12.04 -28.05 -7.48
N LYS A 180 -10.79 -28.48 -7.50
CA LYS A 180 -9.82 -28.14 -6.43
C LYS A 180 -9.43 -26.67 -6.45
N GLN A 181 -9.39 -26.02 -7.60
CA GLN A 181 -9.04 -24.58 -7.69
C GLN A 181 -10.06 -23.68 -6.96
N PHE A 182 -11.32 -24.09 -6.83
CA PHE A 182 -12.32 -23.36 -6.05
C PHE A 182 -12.10 -23.45 -4.53
N GLN A 183 -11.39 -24.48 -4.08
CA GLN A 183 -11.02 -24.64 -2.67
C GLN A 183 -9.73 -23.86 -2.33
N LEU A 184 -8.87 -23.66 -3.32
CA LEU A 184 -7.57 -23.00 -3.21
C LEU A 184 -7.50 -21.87 -4.26
N ASN A 185 -8.15 -20.75 -3.96
CA ASN A 185 -8.29 -19.59 -4.86
C ASN A 185 -6.95 -18.97 -5.33
N THR A 186 -5.82 -19.48 -4.87
CA THR A 186 -4.46 -19.08 -5.28
C THR A 186 -3.81 -20.05 -6.26
N GLN A 187 -4.50 -21.11 -6.67
CA GLN A 187 -3.97 -22.13 -7.62
C GLN A 187 -4.91 -22.27 -8.81
N CYS A 188 -4.33 -22.51 -9.98
CA CYS A 188 -5.06 -22.75 -11.20
C CYS A 188 -4.38 -23.86 -12.02
N ASN A 189 -5.19 -24.67 -12.73
CA ASN A 189 -4.64 -25.61 -13.70
C ASN A 189 -4.01 -24.84 -14.85
N THR A 190 -2.78 -25.18 -15.22
CA THR A 190 -1.99 -24.47 -16.22
C THR A 190 -2.69 -24.44 -17.57
N GLN A 191 -3.22 -25.58 -18.04
CA GLN A 191 -3.89 -25.66 -19.34
C GLN A 191 -5.19 -24.82 -19.34
N GLN A 192 -5.97 -24.89 -18.25
CA GLN A 192 -7.21 -24.09 -18.13
C GLN A 192 -6.90 -22.58 -18.07
N PHE A 193 -5.80 -22.18 -17.43
CA PHE A 193 -5.37 -20.79 -17.43
C PHE A 193 -5.05 -20.31 -18.85
N ILE A 194 -4.32 -21.10 -19.64
CA ILE A 194 -3.99 -20.79 -21.04
C ILE A 194 -5.26 -20.70 -21.90
N GLU A 195 -6.17 -21.65 -21.74
CA GLU A 195 -7.44 -21.67 -22.49
C GLU A 195 -8.34 -20.47 -22.16
N ALA A 196 -8.44 -20.12 -20.88
CA ALA A 196 -9.20 -18.95 -20.44
C ALA A 196 -8.56 -17.64 -20.94
N TYR A 197 -7.22 -17.54 -20.88
CA TYR A 197 -6.50 -16.38 -21.38
C TYR A 197 -6.71 -16.18 -22.89
N ALA A 198 -6.76 -17.28 -23.66
CA ALA A 198 -6.98 -17.24 -25.11
C ALA A 198 -8.38 -16.73 -25.50
N GLN A 199 -9.35 -16.72 -24.56
CA GLN A 199 -10.73 -16.26 -24.79
C GLN A 199 -10.92 -14.77 -24.40
N LEU A 200 -9.88 -14.08 -23.91
CA LEU A 200 -10.00 -12.66 -23.56
C LEU A 200 -10.09 -11.82 -24.84
N ASP A 201 -11.12 -10.96 -24.92
CA ASP A 201 -11.28 -9.99 -26.02
C ASP A 201 -10.12 -8.99 -26.05
N GLN A 202 -9.62 -8.61 -24.87
CA GLN A 202 -8.44 -7.78 -24.69
C GLN A 202 -7.46 -8.49 -23.77
N PRO A 203 -6.28 -8.89 -24.26
CA PRO A 203 -5.27 -9.55 -23.44
C PRO A 203 -4.83 -8.67 -22.27
N ILE A 204 -4.71 -9.30 -21.11
CA ILE A 204 -4.16 -8.67 -19.90
C ILE A 204 -2.66 -8.97 -19.87
N GLU A 205 -1.83 -7.96 -19.63
CA GLU A 205 -0.40 -8.16 -19.42
C GLU A 205 -0.15 -8.94 -18.13
N TYR A 206 0.52 -10.08 -18.26
CA TYR A 206 0.93 -10.94 -17.14
C TYR A 206 2.45 -11.06 -17.05
N LEU A 207 2.93 -11.35 -15.86
CA LEU A 207 4.27 -11.84 -15.57
C LEU A 207 4.19 -13.33 -15.27
N ILE A 208 4.99 -14.13 -15.98
CA ILE A 208 5.27 -15.52 -15.64
C ILE A 208 6.59 -15.55 -14.90
N MET A 209 6.60 -16.11 -13.69
CA MET A 209 7.73 -16.04 -12.78
C MET A 209 7.80 -17.26 -11.86
N PRO A 210 8.98 -17.58 -11.26
CA PRO A 210 9.06 -18.62 -10.24
C PRO A 210 8.18 -18.27 -9.04
N PHE A 211 7.52 -19.28 -8.48
CA PHE A 211 6.77 -19.13 -7.25
C PHE A 211 7.69 -19.46 -6.06
N LEU A 212 7.95 -18.48 -5.22
CA LEU A 212 8.75 -18.64 -4.02
C LEU A 212 7.90 -19.22 -2.88
N THR A 213 8.43 -20.23 -2.17
CA THR A 213 7.71 -20.97 -1.12
C THR A 213 8.05 -20.49 0.30
N GLY A 214 9.13 -19.73 0.46
CA GLY A 214 9.65 -19.30 1.75
C GLY A 214 8.82 -18.22 2.46
N GLN A 215 9.40 -17.68 3.51
CA GLN A 215 8.79 -16.66 4.37
C GLN A 215 8.48 -15.39 3.58
N GLU A 216 7.38 -14.74 3.93
CA GLU A 216 6.98 -13.43 3.37
C GLU A 216 7.04 -12.35 4.43
N CYS A 217 7.56 -11.18 4.06
CA CYS A 217 7.47 -10.00 4.91
C CYS A 217 7.03 -8.76 4.14
N SER A 218 6.56 -7.79 4.91
CA SER A 218 6.19 -6.45 4.44
C SER A 218 6.95 -5.43 5.27
N VAL A 219 7.69 -4.52 4.63
CA VAL A 219 8.33 -3.38 5.29
C VAL A 219 7.45 -2.17 5.08
N ASP A 220 6.89 -1.64 6.16
CA ASP A 220 6.11 -0.40 6.15
C ASP A 220 7.04 0.75 6.51
N ILE A 221 7.02 1.82 5.74
CA ILE A 221 8.01 2.89 5.76
C ILE A 221 7.31 4.24 5.77
N ALA A 222 7.71 5.12 6.70
CA ALA A 222 7.49 6.55 6.62
C ALA A 222 8.72 7.18 5.99
N CYS A 223 8.54 7.96 4.93
CA CYS A 223 9.63 8.60 4.21
C CYS A 223 9.25 10.01 3.74
N SER A 224 10.26 10.85 3.55
CA SER A 224 10.12 12.21 3.06
C SER A 224 11.26 12.50 2.10
N HIS A 225 10.91 12.89 0.85
CA HIS A 225 11.87 13.27 -0.19
C HIS A 225 13.03 12.27 -0.37
N GLY A 226 12.71 10.98 -0.45
CA GLY A 226 13.70 9.92 -0.61
C GLY A 226 14.51 9.56 0.64
N GLN A 227 14.14 10.11 1.80
CA GLN A 227 14.77 9.81 3.11
C GLN A 227 13.81 9.00 3.97
N ILE A 228 14.31 7.93 4.60
CA ILE A 228 13.53 7.15 5.56
C ILE A 228 13.51 7.90 6.90
N LEU A 229 12.30 8.12 7.41
CA LEU A 229 12.05 8.67 8.74
C LEU A 229 11.98 7.53 9.77
N ALA A 230 11.20 6.51 9.46
CA ALA A 230 11.06 5.31 10.27
C ALA A 230 10.60 4.13 9.39
N LEU A 231 10.92 2.92 9.80
CA LEU A 231 10.49 1.70 9.12
C LEU A 231 10.33 0.53 10.09
N VAL A 232 9.39 -0.35 9.79
CA VAL A 232 9.13 -1.57 10.58
C VAL A 232 8.81 -2.71 9.63
N THR A 233 9.44 -3.87 9.85
CA THR A 233 9.15 -5.09 9.09
C THR A 233 8.09 -5.92 9.81
N ARG A 234 7.07 -6.35 9.08
CA ARG A 234 6.10 -7.35 9.51
C ARG A 234 6.36 -8.66 8.78
N VAL A 235 6.85 -9.66 9.50
CA VAL A 235 7.02 -11.02 8.99
C VAL A 235 5.70 -11.77 9.18
N LYS A 236 5.18 -12.38 8.09
CA LYS A 236 3.89 -13.05 8.07
C LYS A 236 4.03 -14.52 8.43
N PHE A 237 3.30 -14.97 9.43
CA PHE A 237 3.11 -16.36 9.80
C PHE A 237 1.66 -16.78 9.51
N LYS A 238 1.37 -18.07 9.56
CA LYS A 238 0.05 -18.60 9.20
C LYS A 238 -1.10 -17.97 9.99
N PHE A 239 -0.88 -17.69 11.28
CA PHE A 239 -1.94 -17.21 12.20
C PHE A 239 -1.63 -15.86 12.84
N TYR A 240 -0.43 -15.32 12.65
CA TYR A 240 0.00 -14.06 13.27
C TYR A 240 1.07 -13.37 12.43
N GLN A 241 1.42 -12.15 12.81
CA GLN A 241 2.56 -11.43 12.25
C GLN A 241 3.49 -11.03 13.38
N GLN A 242 4.79 -10.99 13.11
CA GLN A 242 5.78 -10.45 14.03
C GLN A 242 6.35 -9.15 13.46
N CYS A 243 6.48 -8.13 14.32
CA CYS A 243 7.02 -6.83 13.94
C CYS A 243 8.47 -6.72 14.41
N TYR A 244 9.35 -6.24 13.52
CA TYR A 244 10.79 -6.07 13.75
C TYR A 244 11.22 -4.66 13.41
N ILE A 245 12.02 -4.03 14.28
CA ILE A 245 12.63 -2.72 14.02
C ILE A 245 14.01 -2.86 13.35
N GLU A 246 14.56 -4.07 13.29
CA GLU A 246 15.77 -4.42 12.55
C GLU A 246 15.49 -5.65 11.69
N HIS A 247 15.82 -5.58 10.39
CA HIS A 247 15.61 -6.69 9.47
C HIS A 247 16.55 -6.58 8.26
N PRO A 248 17.04 -7.68 7.69
CA PRO A 248 17.95 -7.66 6.54
C PRO A 248 17.44 -6.90 5.31
N CYS A 249 16.11 -6.84 5.11
CA CYS A 249 15.51 -6.11 3.99
C CYS A 249 15.64 -4.58 4.09
N HIS A 250 16.02 -4.03 5.25
CA HIS A 250 16.06 -2.57 5.45
C HIS A 250 17.09 -1.88 4.56
N GLU A 251 18.23 -2.51 4.29
CA GLU A 251 19.24 -1.92 3.40
C GLU A 251 18.72 -1.80 1.96
N ILE A 252 18.00 -2.82 1.48
CA ILE A 252 17.34 -2.76 0.17
C ILE A 252 16.28 -1.64 0.14
N CYS A 253 15.51 -1.49 1.22
CA CYS A 253 14.52 -0.42 1.34
C CYS A 253 15.14 0.97 1.24
N LYS A 254 16.32 1.20 1.83
CA LYS A 254 17.02 2.49 1.73
C LYS A 254 17.35 2.85 0.27
N ILE A 255 17.87 1.89 -0.50
CA ILE A 255 18.20 2.09 -1.91
C ILE A 255 16.93 2.42 -2.70
N LEU A 256 15.85 1.65 -2.52
CA LEU A 256 14.60 1.85 -3.26
C LEU A 256 13.93 3.19 -2.90
N VAL A 257 13.86 3.54 -1.61
CA VAL A 257 13.27 4.80 -1.15
C VAL A 257 14.01 5.99 -1.75
N GLN A 258 15.32 5.95 -1.78
CA GLN A 258 16.15 7.00 -2.38
C GLN A 258 15.99 7.04 -3.90
N HIS A 259 16.03 5.89 -4.58
CA HIS A 259 15.90 5.82 -6.04
C HIS A 259 14.56 6.38 -6.54
N PHE A 260 13.46 5.97 -5.92
CA PHE A 260 12.12 6.40 -6.30
C PHE A 260 11.71 7.76 -5.70
N GLN A 261 12.58 8.42 -4.93
CA GLN A 261 12.25 9.67 -4.24
C GLN A 261 10.94 9.57 -3.50
N CYS A 262 10.78 8.47 -2.73
CA CYS A 262 9.54 8.19 -2.03
C CYS A 262 9.19 9.29 -1.02
N ASP A 263 7.88 9.63 -0.95
CA ASP A 263 7.39 10.75 -0.13
C ASP A 263 5.99 10.42 0.45
N GLY A 264 5.97 9.83 1.64
CA GLY A 264 4.73 9.43 2.30
C GLY A 264 4.86 8.14 3.11
N LEU A 265 3.75 7.42 3.24
CA LEU A 265 3.75 6.04 3.73
C LEU A 265 3.79 5.09 2.54
N ILE A 266 4.77 4.22 2.50
CA ILE A 266 4.94 3.22 1.47
C ILE A 266 5.09 1.83 2.06
N ASN A 267 4.94 0.81 1.21
CA ASN A 267 5.13 -0.58 1.61
C ASN A 267 5.95 -1.33 0.58
N ILE A 268 7.00 -2.04 1.01
CA ILE A 268 7.82 -2.91 0.16
C ILE A 268 7.64 -4.35 0.66
N GLN A 269 7.36 -5.27 -0.27
CA GLN A 269 7.12 -6.68 0.05
C GLN A 269 8.29 -7.54 -0.43
N PHE A 270 8.61 -8.54 0.38
CA PHE A 270 9.68 -9.49 0.11
C PHE A 270 9.22 -10.91 0.37
N LYS A 271 9.85 -11.87 -0.31
CA LYS A 271 9.65 -13.28 -0.08
C LYS A 271 10.98 -14.03 -0.20
N GLN A 272 11.18 -15.01 0.66
CA GLN A 272 12.36 -15.86 0.60
C GLN A 272 12.22 -16.95 -0.47
N ASP A 273 13.34 -17.28 -1.09
CA ASP A 273 13.50 -18.51 -1.84
C ASP A 273 13.77 -19.70 -0.90
N ASP A 274 13.98 -20.87 -1.49
CA ASP A 274 14.26 -22.11 -0.76
C ASP A 274 15.63 -22.10 -0.03
N LEU A 275 16.51 -21.16 -0.36
CA LEU A 275 17.80 -20.93 0.31
C LEU A 275 17.71 -19.88 1.42
N GLY A 276 16.55 -19.30 1.64
CA GLY A 276 16.32 -18.24 2.64
C GLY A 276 16.77 -16.85 2.22
N VAL A 277 17.07 -16.65 0.92
CA VAL A 277 17.42 -15.33 0.39
C VAL A 277 16.14 -14.52 0.17
N TRP A 278 16.12 -13.28 0.65
CA TRP A 278 15.01 -12.35 0.45
C TRP A 278 15.03 -11.74 -0.95
N HIS A 279 13.95 -11.95 -1.69
CA HIS A 279 13.70 -11.34 -3.00
C HIS A 279 12.58 -10.31 -2.90
N ILE A 280 12.72 -9.21 -3.65
CA ILE A 280 11.73 -8.14 -3.71
C ILE A 280 10.53 -8.63 -4.54
N LEU A 281 9.31 -8.48 -4.01
CA LEU A 281 8.07 -8.81 -4.71
C LEU A 281 7.45 -7.59 -5.40
N GLU A 282 7.36 -6.49 -4.69
CA GLU A 282 6.76 -5.23 -5.16
C GLU A 282 7.01 -4.08 -4.19
N ILE A 283 6.90 -2.87 -4.70
CA ILE A 283 6.80 -1.64 -3.94
C ILE A 283 5.43 -1.02 -4.17
N ASN A 284 4.82 -0.51 -3.12
CA ASN A 284 3.53 0.15 -3.17
C ASN A 284 3.67 1.59 -2.65
N PRO A 285 3.39 2.64 -3.45
CA PRO A 285 3.43 4.05 -3.00
C PRO A 285 2.21 4.38 -2.13
N ARG A 286 1.94 3.54 -1.14
CA ARG A 286 0.80 3.63 -0.21
C ARG A 286 1.01 2.71 0.99
N PRO A 287 0.34 2.99 2.12
CA PRO A 287 0.39 2.09 3.27
C PRO A 287 -0.29 0.75 2.97
N ALA A 288 0.25 -0.32 3.55
CA ALA A 288 -0.35 -1.64 3.51
C ALA A 288 -1.58 -1.74 4.44
N GLY A 289 -2.46 -2.71 4.18
CA GLY A 289 -3.64 -2.93 5.02
C GLY A 289 -3.33 -3.22 6.50
N GLY A 290 -2.18 -3.83 6.77
CA GLY A 290 -1.73 -4.14 8.13
C GLY A 290 -0.68 -3.18 8.70
N PHE A 291 -0.45 -2.01 8.09
CA PHE A 291 0.60 -1.10 8.54
C PHE A 291 0.42 -0.66 10.01
N ALA A 292 -0.81 -0.54 10.47
CA ALA A 292 -1.11 -0.13 11.84
C ALA A 292 -0.57 -1.09 12.91
N TYR A 293 -0.30 -2.34 12.55
CA TYR A 293 0.32 -3.29 13.47
C TYR A 293 1.73 -2.88 13.90
N THR A 294 2.40 -2.06 13.10
CA THR A 294 3.75 -1.54 13.40
C THR A 294 3.79 -0.70 14.68
N GLN A 295 2.65 -0.08 15.09
CA GLN A 295 2.58 0.72 16.32
C GLN A 295 2.98 -0.06 17.58
N HIS A 296 2.82 -1.39 17.57
CA HIS A 296 3.18 -2.24 18.71
C HIS A 296 4.70 -2.32 18.96
N THR A 297 5.51 -1.83 18.04
CA THR A 297 6.94 -1.62 18.25
C THR A 297 7.27 -0.30 18.97
N GLY A 298 6.28 0.53 19.26
CA GLY A 298 6.43 1.90 19.74
C GLY A 298 6.59 2.94 18.61
N ILE A 299 6.81 2.50 17.37
CA ILE A 299 6.96 3.38 16.20
C ILE A 299 5.59 3.68 15.59
N ASN A 300 5.21 4.95 15.54
CA ASN A 300 4.00 5.42 14.88
C ASN A 300 4.36 6.08 13.55
N LEU A 301 4.41 5.28 12.48
CA LEU A 301 4.88 5.70 11.16
C LEU A 301 4.15 6.93 10.60
N ILE A 302 2.83 7.05 10.80
CA ILE A 302 2.11 8.23 10.32
C ILE A 302 2.41 9.47 11.17
N ALA A 303 2.66 9.31 12.45
CA ALA A 303 3.06 10.43 13.30
C ALA A 303 4.47 10.92 12.94
N GLU A 304 5.42 10.00 12.65
CA GLU A 304 6.76 10.35 12.14
C GLU A 304 6.66 11.19 10.86
N LEU A 305 5.84 10.73 9.91
CA LEU A 305 5.62 11.47 8.67
C LEU A 305 5.01 12.85 8.90
N MET A 306 3.96 12.96 9.73
CA MET A 306 3.30 14.24 9.98
C MET A 306 4.19 15.21 10.77
N ALA A 307 4.98 14.70 11.72
CA ALA A 307 5.94 15.50 12.46
C ALA A 307 6.95 16.15 11.52
N GLU A 308 7.54 15.40 10.62
CA GLU A 308 8.47 15.90 9.60
C GLU A 308 7.79 16.92 8.67
N LYS A 309 6.64 16.56 8.08
CA LYS A 309 5.95 17.41 7.11
C LYS A 309 5.45 18.73 7.69
N LEU A 310 5.05 18.75 8.94
CA LEU A 310 4.49 19.92 9.62
C LEU A 310 5.50 20.59 10.57
N GLN A 311 6.73 20.08 10.64
CA GLN A 311 7.79 20.56 11.54
C GLN A 311 7.34 20.61 12.99
N LEU A 312 6.67 19.56 13.43
CA LEU A 312 6.19 19.37 14.80
C LEU A 312 7.12 18.45 15.58
N ALA A 313 7.28 18.72 16.90
CA ALA A 313 8.03 17.82 17.76
C ALA A 313 7.21 16.55 18.04
N LEU A 314 7.78 15.38 17.73
CA LEU A 314 7.23 14.10 18.11
C LEU A 314 7.89 13.62 19.39
N SER A 315 7.09 13.27 20.39
CA SER A 315 7.59 12.62 21.60
C SER A 315 7.88 11.15 21.29
N LEU A 316 9.15 10.80 21.22
CA LEU A 316 9.56 9.41 21.07
C LEU A 316 9.37 8.70 22.41
N SER A 317 8.56 7.65 22.44
CA SER A 317 8.61 6.71 23.55
C SER A 317 9.91 5.93 23.42
N LYS A 318 10.79 6.01 24.44
CA LYS A 318 11.94 5.10 24.56
C LYS A 318 11.38 3.72 24.91
N GLU A 319 11.04 2.92 23.91
CA GLU A 319 10.69 1.54 24.16
C GLU A 319 11.91 0.64 23.89
N GLU A 320 12.08 -0.35 24.76
CA GLU A 320 13.01 -1.44 24.50
C GLU A 320 12.55 -2.20 23.26
N GLN A 321 13.50 -2.61 22.42
CA GLN A 321 13.25 -3.45 21.27
C GLN A 321 12.55 -4.74 21.70
N LYS A 322 11.29 -4.91 21.27
CA LYS A 322 10.49 -6.11 21.55
C LYS A 322 9.93 -6.65 20.24
N ILE A 323 9.82 -7.96 20.16
CA ILE A 323 9.13 -8.65 19.07
C ILE A 323 7.68 -8.84 19.50
N TYR A 324 6.75 -8.35 18.70
CA TYR A 324 5.32 -8.46 18.96
C TYR A 324 4.68 -9.46 18.00
N ALA A 325 3.92 -10.42 18.54
CA ALA A 325 3.02 -11.22 17.75
C ALA A 325 1.64 -10.53 17.68
N ILE A 326 1.17 -10.26 16.47
CA ILE A 326 -0.08 -9.55 16.23
C ILE A 326 -1.11 -10.52 15.68
N LEU A 327 -2.22 -10.66 16.41
CA LEU A 327 -3.41 -11.39 15.99
C LEU A 327 -4.46 -10.38 15.49
N ALA A 328 -5.08 -10.67 14.36
CA ALA A 328 -6.21 -9.89 13.89
C ALA A 328 -7.46 -10.19 14.71
N GLU A 329 -8.13 -9.18 15.21
CA GLU A 329 -9.39 -9.29 15.94
C GLU A 329 -10.51 -8.62 15.14
N CYS A 330 -11.70 -9.19 15.18
CA CYS A 330 -12.92 -8.55 14.67
C CYS A 330 -13.48 -7.61 15.73
N LYS A 331 -13.88 -6.40 15.34
CA LYS A 331 -14.55 -5.44 16.20
C LYS A 331 -16.02 -5.33 15.80
N GLU A 332 -16.90 -5.50 16.76
CA GLU A 332 -18.33 -5.30 16.58
C GLU A 332 -18.72 -3.82 16.73
N ILE A 333 -19.71 -3.38 15.97
CA ILE A 333 -20.34 -2.07 16.07
C ILE A 333 -21.85 -2.30 16.10
N GLU A 334 -22.54 -1.75 17.09
CA GLU A 334 -24.00 -1.82 17.14
C GLU A 334 -24.63 -1.21 15.89
N ILE A 335 -25.63 -1.89 15.33
CA ILE A 335 -26.30 -1.49 14.09
C ILE A 335 -26.94 -0.09 14.25
N ASP A 336 -27.58 0.21 15.36
CA ASP A 336 -28.23 1.51 15.62
C ASP A 336 -27.23 2.66 15.60
N LYS A 337 -26.03 2.43 16.16
CA LYS A 337 -24.93 3.39 16.11
C LYS A 337 -24.43 3.58 14.67
N LEU A 338 -24.31 2.51 13.91
CA LEU A 338 -23.88 2.55 12.51
C LEU A 338 -24.90 3.28 11.63
N VAL A 339 -26.20 3.03 11.83
CA VAL A 339 -27.30 3.69 11.12
C VAL A 339 -27.32 5.19 11.45
N SER A 340 -27.21 5.59 12.71
CA SER A 340 -27.16 6.99 13.10
C SER A 340 -25.96 7.74 12.49
N LEU A 341 -24.79 7.12 12.45
CA LEU A 341 -23.60 7.67 11.80
C LEU A 341 -23.77 7.81 10.28
N SER A 342 -24.47 6.87 9.63
CA SER A 342 -24.75 6.93 8.20
C SER A 342 -25.67 8.08 7.84
N ALA A 343 -26.62 8.42 8.73
CA ALA A 343 -27.56 9.53 8.55
C ALA A 343 -26.94 10.91 8.80
N MET A 344 -25.76 11.00 9.42
CA MET A 344 -25.11 12.29 9.66
C MET A 344 -24.70 12.94 8.33
N PRO A 345 -24.93 14.25 8.16
CA PRO A 345 -24.47 14.98 6.97
C PRO A 345 -22.95 15.04 6.91
N SER A 346 -22.44 15.34 5.72
CA SER A 346 -21.03 15.68 5.55
C SER A 346 -20.68 16.97 6.30
N GLY A 347 -19.48 17.03 6.88
CA GLY A 347 -18.99 18.20 7.60
C GLY A 347 -18.48 17.85 8.99
N LYS A 348 -18.65 18.79 9.93
CA LYS A 348 -18.20 18.64 11.31
C LYS A 348 -18.97 17.50 12.01
N ILE A 349 -18.23 16.69 12.71
CA ILE A 349 -18.76 15.61 13.55
C ILE A 349 -18.94 16.19 14.96
N ALA A 350 -20.13 15.99 15.55
CA ALA A 350 -20.47 16.54 16.88
C ALA A 350 -19.73 15.82 18.01
#